data_ca89b55c69339d3ac027e5ba4886bd36
#
_entry.id   ca89b55c69339d3ac027e5ba4886bd36
#
_cell.length_a   1.000
_cell.length_b   1.000
_cell.length_c   1.000
_cell.angle_alpha   90.00
_cell.angle_beta   90.00
_cell.angle_gamma   90.00
#
_symmetry.space_group_name_H-M   'P 1'
#
loop_
_entity.id
_entity.type
_entity.pdbx_description
1 polymer ?
#
loop_
_entity_poly.entity_id
_entity_poly.type
_entity_poly.pdbx_seq_one_letter_code
_entity_poly.pdbx_strand_id
1 'polypeptide(L)'
;MGQLFAVEIIYRGVFQKTLAKNITRGIVLAAHNEGKLGISFGRYGDSPERNGIPAKSFAIVASDAQTLEAGMAQYEPKQVDVTVVLDDTLCKGAESWAWYGLHPVHQALKPGGTLIVDSLQDAPTLLKGIHRRQEPYKLGIVKGVTSFSGMWVYKDDHTDVRILGAVAKALPAVVTLASIEKFINEKLKNPLKATSAHTTFERFTSMNVKPGEGNAEEPFSFQLPKWNNMRKGVSVNGQPQGGPYADPVTKEVGGFRPVRNDKFKKYSTRTMRPVVNFETCTKCTLCWLNCPDASFDVTPDGKYDANLEACCGCGICEAVCPVPN
;
A
#
# COMPACT_ATOMS: atom_id res chain seq x y z
N MET A 1 10.76 23.52 -23.08
CA MET A 1 10.01 22.98 -21.92
C MET A 1 11.01 22.34 -20.99
N GLY A 2 10.93 22.63 -19.69
CA GLY A 2 11.76 22.01 -18.68
C GLY A 2 11.49 20.50 -18.55
N GLN A 3 12.38 19.79 -17.90
CA GLN A 3 12.22 18.36 -17.64
C GLN A 3 11.41 18.16 -16.35
N LEU A 4 10.42 17.27 -16.40
CA LEU A 4 9.58 16.86 -15.28
C LEU A 4 9.66 15.36 -15.10
N PHE A 5 9.96 14.92 -13.89
CA PHE A 5 10.03 13.52 -13.51
C PHE A 5 9.08 13.25 -12.33
N ALA A 6 8.43 12.13 -12.34
CA ALA A 6 7.57 11.67 -11.25
C ALA A 6 7.96 10.26 -10.81
N VAL A 7 8.06 10.08 -9.51
CA VAL A 7 8.29 8.78 -8.87
C VAL A 7 7.13 8.49 -7.94
N GLU A 8 6.52 7.32 -8.10
CA GLU A 8 5.44 6.82 -7.25
C GLU A 8 5.97 5.75 -6.31
N ILE A 9 5.58 5.81 -5.05
CA ILE A 9 5.85 4.77 -4.05
C ILE A 9 4.53 4.16 -3.62
N ILE A 10 4.33 2.87 -3.86
CA ILE A 10 3.16 2.11 -3.41
C ILE A 10 3.58 1.29 -2.19
N TYR A 11 2.82 1.42 -1.11
CA TYR A 11 3.17 0.83 0.17
C TYR A 11 1.94 0.38 0.97
N ARG A 12 2.17 -0.41 2.01
CA ARG A 12 1.09 -0.86 2.90
C ARG A 12 0.95 0.05 4.10
N GLY A 13 -0.14 0.78 4.14
CA GLY A 13 -0.73 1.50 5.25
C GLY A 13 0.24 2.15 6.22
N VAL A 14 -0.14 2.15 7.47
CA VAL A 14 0.58 2.82 8.55
C VAL A 14 2.01 2.31 8.72
N PHE A 15 2.25 1.01 8.52
CA PHE A 15 3.57 0.39 8.75
C PHE A 15 4.68 0.94 7.88
N GLN A 16 4.41 1.14 6.59
CA GLN A 16 5.42 1.56 5.63
C GLN A 16 5.35 3.05 5.29
N LYS A 17 4.43 3.80 5.92
CA LYS A 17 4.25 5.24 5.67
C LYS A 17 5.53 6.04 5.88
N THR A 18 6.21 5.82 7.00
CA THR A 18 7.46 6.52 7.30
C THR A 18 8.54 6.19 6.29
N LEU A 19 8.64 4.91 5.89
CA LEU A 19 9.58 4.45 4.87
C LEU A 19 9.31 5.14 3.53
N ALA A 20 8.06 5.12 3.04
CA ALA A 20 7.66 5.76 1.80
C ALA A 20 7.94 7.28 1.82
N LYS A 21 7.64 7.94 2.94
CA LYS A 21 7.94 9.37 3.13
C LYS A 21 9.44 9.65 3.11
N ASN A 22 10.26 8.81 3.74
CA ASN A 22 11.71 8.97 3.73
C ASN A 22 12.28 8.85 2.31
N ILE A 23 11.79 7.88 1.53
CA ILE A 23 12.22 7.69 0.15
C ILE A 23 11.84 8.90 -0.71
N THR A 24 10.56 9.30 -0.75
CA THR A 24 10.13 10.42 -1.57
C THR A 24 10.82 11.73 -1.21
N ARG A 25 10.99 11.97 0.09
CA ARG A 25 11.71 13.13 0.60
C ARG A 25 13.21 13.07 0.28
N GLY A 26 13.81 11.88 0.36
CA GLY A 26 15.21 11.65 -0.01
C GLY A 26 15.47 11.96 -1.48
N ILE A 27 14.57 11.54 -2.40
CA ILE A 27 14.64 11.86 -3.83
C ILE A 27 14.65 13.38 -4.03
N VAL A 28 13.70 14.10 -3.43
CA VAL A 28 13.58 15.55 -3.60
C VAL A 28 14.81 16.29 -3.04
N LEU A 29 15.29 15.91 -1.86
CA LEU A 29 16.46 16.55 -1.23
C LEU A 29 17.75 16.22 -2.00
N ALA A 30 17.90 15.03 -2.53
CA ALA A 30 19.04 14.69 -3.39
C ALA A 30 18.97 15.47 -4.73
N ALA A 31 17.80 15.57 -5.36
CA ALA A 31 17.60 16.37 -6.57
C ALA A 31 17.91 17.85 -6.34
N HIS A 32 17.60 18.39 -5.18
CA HIS A 32 17.96 19.75 -4.81
C HIS A 32 19.47 19.98 -4.77
N ASN A 33 20.27 18.97 -4.40
CA ASN A 33 21.73 19.07 -4.48
C ASN A 33 22.26 19.22 -5.91
N GLU A 34 21.42 18.94 -6.92
CA GLU A 34 21.71 19.09 -8.34
C GLU A 34 21.10 20.39 -8.94
N GLY A 35 20.57 21.27 -8.09
CA GLY A 35 19.90 22.50 -8.55
C GLY A 35 18.50 22.29 -9.11
N LYS A 36 17.94 21.10 -8.98
CA LYS A 36 16.55 20.80 -9.36
C LYS A 36 15.60 21.21 -8.26
N LEU A 37 14.34 21.42 -8.61
CA LEU A 37 13.24 21.70 -7.69
C LEU A 37 12.35 20.47 -7.55
N GLY A 38 11.72 20.28 -6.40
CA GLY A 38 10.83 19.15 -6.24
C GLY A 38 9.91 19.25 -5.05
N ILE A 39 8.88 18.42 -5.07
CA ILE A 39 7.93 18.26 -3.97
C ILE A 39 7.69 16.77 -3.70
N SER A 40 7.49 16.43 -2.43
CA SER A 40 7.07 15.09 -2.02
C SER A 40 5.79 15.17 -1.21
N PHE A 41 4.83 14.32 -1.53
CA PHE A 41 3.54 14.27 -0.83
C PHE A 41 2.95 12.86 -0.87
N GLY A 42 2.08 12.57 0.11
CA GLY A 42 1.30 11.34 0.16
C GLY A 42 -0.09 11.57 -0.41
N ARG A 43 -0.69 10.52 -0.96
CA ARG A 43 -2.09 10.51 -1.29
C ARG A 43 -2.89 10.35 0.00
N TYR A 44 -3.72 11.33 0.30
CA TYR A 44 -4.68 11.25 1.40
C TYR A 44 -6.06 10.89 0.85
N GLY A 45 -6.69 9.89 1.48
CA GLY A 45 -8.10 9.59 1.25
C GLY A 45 -8.95 10.09 2.41
N ASP A 46 -10.25 10.09 2.22
CA ASP A 46 -11.22 10.46 3.26
C ASP A 46 -11.29 9.43 4.40
N SER A 47 -10.70 8.26 4.21
CA SER A 47 -10.60 7.21 5.22
C SER A 47 -9.27 7.29 5.96
N PRO A 48 -9.25 7.03 7.29
CA PRO A 48 -8.01 6.90 8.03
C PRO A 48 -7.12 5.82 7.39
N GLU A 49 -5.81 6.08 7.30
CA GLU A 49 -4.87 5.03 6.92
C GLU A 49 -4.96 3.88 7.93
N ARG A 50 -5.13 2.69 7.42
CA ARG A 50 -5.21 1.46 8.22
C ARG A 50 -4.05 0.54 7.88
N ASN A 51 -3.76 -0.40 8.78
CA ASN A 51 -2.81 -1.46 8.50
C ASN A 51 -3.26 -2.28 7.30
N GLY A 52 -2.35 -2.50 6.37
CA GLY A 52 -2.61 -3.35 5.22
C GLY A 52 -3.33 -2.69 4.05
N ILE A 53 -3.87 -1.46 4.20
CA ILE A 53 -4.45 -0.72 3.08
C ILE A 53 -3.32 -0.20 2.21
N PRO A 54 -3.33 -0.44 0.90
CA PRO A 54 -2.37 0.17 -0.02
C PRO A 54 -2.51 1.69 -0.01
N ALA A 55 -1.38 2.36 0.02
CA ALA A 55 -1.30 3.81 -0.04
C ALA A 55 -0.19 4.23 -1.00
N LYS A 56 -0.19 5.48 -1.40
CA LYS A 56 0.75 6.03 -2.37
C LYS A 56 1.44 7.28 -1.82
N SER A 57 2.70 7.45 -2.19
CA SER A 57 3.46 8.66 -1.98
C SER A 57 4.20 9.02 -3.26
N PHE A 58 4.35 10.31 -3.52
CA PHE A 58 4.93 10.79 -4.77
C PHE A 58 6.10 11.71 -4.50
N ALA A 59 7.09 11.65 -5.39
CA ALA A 59 8.11 12.67 -5.55
C ALA A 59 8.04 13.21 -6.97
N ILE A 60 7.84 14.51 -7.11
CA ILE A 60 7.87 15.22 -8.40
C ILE A 60 9.12 16.08 -8.38
N VAL A 61 9.94 15.98 -9.44
CA VAL A 61 11.19 16.70 -9.59
C VAL A 61 11.19 17.40 -10.94
N ALA A 62 11.55 18.67 -10.97
CA ALA A 62 11.58 19.49 -12.19
C ALA A 62 12.89 20.27 -12.30
N SER A 63 13.26 20.62 -13.54
CA SER A 63 14.44 21.43 -13.84
C SER A 63 14.29 22.89 -13.43
N ASP A 64 13.05 23.39 -13.32
CA ASP A 64 12.73 24.79 -13.04
C ASP A 64 11.35 24.94 -12.37
N ALA A 65 11.10 26.14 -11.82
CA ALA A 65 9.88 26.42 -11.06
C ALA A 65 8.60 26.34 -11.89
N GLN A 66 8.62 26.86 -13.12
CA GLN A 66 7.46 26.86 -13.99
C GLN A 66 7.04 25.44 -14.36
N THR A 67 8.03 24.58 -14.64
CA THR A 67 7.80 23.16 -14.93
C THR A 67 7.27 22.42 -13.69
N LEU A 68 7.77 22.75 -12.49
CA LEU A 68 7.27 22.16 -11.24
C LEU A 68 5.82 22.56 -10.98
N GLU A 69 5.47 23.85 -11.11
CA GLU A 69 4.10 24.34 -10.93
C GLU A 69 3.13 23.66 -11.89
N ALA A 70 3.49 23.52 -13.17
CA ALA A 70 2.69 22.80 -14.14
C ALA A 70 2.48 21.32 -13.75
N GLY A 71 3.52 20.67 -13.23
CA GLY A 71 3.45 19.28 -12.73
C GLY A 71 2.60 19.12 -11.48
N MET A 72 2.53 20.16 -10.64
CA MET A 72 1.73 20.17 -9.40
C MET A 72 0.26 20.50 -9.62
N ALA A 73 -0.12 20.95 -10.82
CA ALA A 73 -1.52 21.27 -11.13
C ALA A 73 -2.46 20.07 -11.08
N GLN A 74 -1.92 18.85 -10.97
CA GLN A 74 -2.66 17.61 -10.78
C GLN A 74 -2.39 17.07 -9.38
N TYR A 75 -3.44 16.61 -8.70
CA TYR A 75 -3.32 16.02 -7.36
C TYR A 75 -2.48 14.74 -7.37
N GLU A 76 -2.61 13.92 -8.41
CA GLU A 76 -1.75 12.75 -8.64
C GLU A 76 -1.18 12.81 -10.06
N PRO A 77 0.10 12.46 -10.25
CA PRO A 77 0.64 12.29 -11.60
C PRO A 77 -0.12 11.20 -12.35
N LYS A 78 -0.59 11.50 -13.56
CA LYS A 78 -1.23 10.49 -14.42
C LYS A 78 -0.24 9.46 -14.93
N GLN A 79 1.02 9.88 -15.07
CA GLN A 79 2.12 9.03 -15.53
C GLN A 79 3.36 9.30 -14.69
N VAL A 80 4.08 8.23 -14.34
CA VAL A 80 5.31 8.27 -13.56
C VAL A 80 6.45 7.58 -14.30
N ASP A 81 7.66 8.01 -14.05
CA ASP A 81 8.87 7.46 -14.68
C ASP A 81 9.34 6.20 -13.94
N VAL A 82 9.13 6.15 -12.63
CA VAL A 82 9.47 5.02 -11.76
C VAL A 82 8.31 4.79 -10.80
N THR A 83 7.91 3.53 -10.68
CA THR A 83 7.04 3.06 -9.59
C THR A 83 7.86 2.16 -8.66
N VAL A 84 7.85 2.44 -7.37
CA VAL A 84 8.44 1.61 -6.33
C VAL A 84 7.35 0.93 -5.53
N VAL A 85 7.46 -0.36 -5.32
CA VAL A 85 6.52 -1.16 -4.51
C VAL A 85 7.28 -1.70 -3.30
N LEU A 86 6.88 -1.28 -2.11
CA LEU A 86 7.57 -1.62 -0.85
C LEU A 86 7.14 -2.96 -0.24
N ASP A 87 6.16 -3.62 -0.82
CA ASP A 87 5.67 -4.93 -0.39
C ASP A 87 5.24 -5.72 -1.62
N ASP A 88 5.93 -6.82 -1.91
CA ASP A 88 5.72 -7.63 -3.11
C ASP A 88 4.32 -8.25 -3.20
N THR A 89 3.61 -8.37 -2.07
CA THR A 89 2.23 -8.83 -2.08
C THR A 89 1.28 -7.86 -2.77
N LEU A 90 1.68 -6.58 -2.94
CA LEU A 90 0.94 -5.59 -3.71
C LEU A 90 1.06 -5.79 -5.23
N CYS A 91 1.98 -6.62 -5.68
CA CYS A 91 2.15 -6.92 -7.10
C CYS A 91 0.94 -7.60 -7.75
N LYS A 92 0.04 -8.20 -6.96
CA LYS A 92 -1.27 -8.68 -7.42
C LYS A 92 -2.23 -7.55 -7.84
N GLY A 93 -1.85 -6.32 -7.59
CA GLY A 93 -2.63 -5.11 -7.75
C GLY A 93 -2.79 -4.36 -6.42
N ALA A 94 -2.77 -3.05 -6.48
CA ALA A 94 -3.04 -2.17 -5.36
C ALA A 94 -4.49 -1.69 -5.42
N GLU A 95 -5.16 -1.67 -4.28
CA GLU A 95 -6.51 -1.12 -4.21
C GLU A 95 -6.48 0.38 -4.51
N SER A 96 -7.25 0.77 -5.50
CA SER A 96 -7.45 2.17 -5.81
C SER A 96 -8.74 2.66 -5.16
N TRP A 97 -8.73 2.93 -3.86
CA TRP A 97 -9.91 3.20 -3.05
C TRP A 97 -10.81 1.97 -2.87
N ALA A 98 -11.44 1.85 -1.73
CA ALA A 98 -12.32 0.71 -1.39
C ALA A 98 -13.46 0.43 -2.40
N TRP A 99 -13.58 1.22 -3.44
CA TRP A 99 -14.72 1.24 -4.36
C TRP A 99 -14.42 0.84 -5.79
N TYR A 100 -13.15 0.94 -6.24
CA TYR A 100 -12.82 0.81 -7.66
C TYR A 100 -12.14 -0.51 -8.03
N GLY A 101 -11.81 -1.33 -7.04
CA GLY A 101 -11.13 -2.60 -7.28
C GLY A 101 -9.60 -2.48 -7.23
N LEU A 102 -8.93 -3.45 -7.78
CA LEU A 102 -7.48 -3.55 -7.78
C LEU A 102 -6.89 -2.93 -9.05
N HIS A 103 -5.99 -1.97 -8.89
CA HIS A 103 -5.21 -1.43 -9.98
C HIS A 103 -3.85 -2.13 -10.06
N PRO A 104 -3.38 -2.51 -11.24
CA PRO A 104 -2.02 -3.01 -11.41
C PRO A 104 -1.00 -1.99 -10.91
N VAL A 105 0.04 -2.45 -10.24
CA VAL A 105 1.08 -1.57 -9.67
C VAL A 105 1.83 -0.73 -10.71
N HIS A 106 1.82 -1.14 -11.96
CA HIS A 106 2.41 -0.41 -13.08
C HIS A 106 1.43 0.49 -13.85
N GLN A 107 0.21 0.70 -13.32
CA GLN A 107 -0.84 1.42 -14.08
C GLN A 107 -0.44 2.84 -14.48
N ALA A 108 0.21 3.57 -13.59
CA ALA A 108 0.68 4.93 -13.85
C ALA A 108 2.06 4.98 -14.53
N LEU A 109 2.75 3.85 -14.69
CA LEU A 109 4.11 3.81 -15.20
C LEU A 109 4.13 4.14 -16.69
N LYS A 110 5.00 5.08 -17.09
CA LYS A 110 5.23 5.41 -18.51
C LYS A 110 5.72 4.18 -19.29
N PRO A 111 5.45 4.10 -20.61
CA PRO A 111 6.10 3.10 -21.45
C PRO A 111 7.62 3.19 -21.35
N GLY A 112 8.29 2.05 -21.14
CA GLY A 112 9.74 1.99 -20.90
C GLY A 112 10.21 2.42 -19.51
N GLY A 113 9.29 2.85 -18.63
CA GLY A 113 9.58 3.19 -17.24
C GLY A 113 10.01 1.97 -16.40
N THR A 114 10.44 2.22 -15.17
CA THR A 114 10.98 1.15 -14.30
C THR A 114 10.06 0.89 -13.09
N LEU A 115 9.64 -0.37 -12.93
CA LEU A 115 9.01 -0.87 -11.72
C LEU A 115 10.09 -1.47 -10.82
N ILE A 116 10.25 -0.94 -9.62
CA ILE A 116 11.19 -1.41 -8.59
C ILE A 116 10.37 -2.06 -7.48
N VAL A 117 10.68 -3.29 -7.11
CA VAL A 117 9.97 -3.99 -6.05
C VAL A 117 10.93 -4.40 -4.94
N ASP A 118 10.59 -4.10 -3.70
CA ASP A 118 11.25 -4.64 -2.52
C ASP A 118 10.73 -6.05 -2.28
N SER A 119 11.57 -7.08 -2.53
CA SER A 119 11.18 -8.48 -2.45
C SER A 119 12.38 -9.39 -2.25
N LEU A 120 12.12 -10.54 -1.63
CA LEU A 120 13.08 -11.66 -1.58
C LEU A 120 13.00 -12.57 -2.83
N GLN A 121 11.91 -12.44 -3.60
CA GLN A 121 11.70 -13.21 -4.83
C GLN A 121 12.58 -12.65 -5.96
N ASP A 122 12.83 -13.47 -6.97
CA ASP A 122 13.44 -13.00 -8.22
C ASP A 122 12.40 -12.36 -9.16
N ALA A 123 12.87 -11.57 -10.11
CA ALA A 123 12.01 -10.86 -11.02
C ALA A 123 11.12 -11.77 -11.91
N PRO A 124 11.62 -12.91 -12.46
CA PRO A 124 10.76 -13.83 -13.22
C PRO A 124 9.65 -14.47 -12.39
N THR A 125 9.90 -14.78 -11.13
CA THR A 125 8.89 -15.34 -10.22
C THR A 125 7.84 -14.29 -9.88
N LEU A 126 8.29 -13.08 -9.54
CA LEU A 126 7.40 -11.98 -9.19
C LEU A 126 6.52 -11.55 -10.38
N LEU A 127 7.07 -11.56 -11.60
CA LEU A 127 6.35 -11.20 -12.81
C LEU A 127 5.09 -12.05 -13.03
N LYS A 128 5.08 -13.31 -12.59
CA LYS A 128 3.89 -14.18 -12.70
C LYS A 128 2.69 -13.65 -11.89
N GLY A 129 2.93 -12.85 -10.86
CA GLY A 129 1.88 -12.22 -10.05
C GLY A 129 1.48 -10.83 -10.54
N ILE A 130 2.28 -10.18 -11.39
CA ILE A 130 2.01 -8.84 -11.90
C ILE A 130 1.12 -8.94 -13.14
N HIS A 131 0.00 -8.20 -13.15
CA HIS A 131 -0.91 -8.18 -14.29
C HIS A 131 -0.17 -7.75 -15.56
N ARG A 132 -0.50 -8.40 -16.68
CA ARG A 132 0.08 -8.06 -18.00
C ARG A 132 -0.36 -6.65 -18.45
N ARG A 133 0.50 -5.99 -19.24
CA ARG A 133 0.16 -4.75 -19.94
C ARG A 133 0.69 -4.78 -21.37
N GLN A 134 0.18 -3.88 -22.22
CA GLN A 134 0.56 -3.83 -23.62
C GLN A 134 1.82 -3.00 -23.91
N GLU A 135 2.22 -2.15 -22.96
CA GLU A 135 3.44 -1.35 -23.10
C GLU A 135 4.61 -2.02 -22.37
N PRO A 136 5.84 -1.93 -22.95
CA PRO A 136 7.02 -2.47 -22.30
C PRO A 136 7.40 -1.66 -21.05
N TYR A 137 8.05 -2.31 -20.10
CA TYR A 137 8.63 -1.68 -18.91
C TYR A 137 9.83 -2.49 -18.42
N LYS A 138 10.55 -1.94 -17.43
CA LYS A 138 11.65 -2.62 -16.77
C LYS A 138 11.21 -3.05 -15.37
N LEU A 139 11.55 -4.28 -14.97
CA LEU A 139 11.30 -4.79 -13.63
C LEU A 139 12.61 -5.02 -12.91
N GLY A 140 12.84 -4.31 -11.81
CA GLY A 140 14.01 -4.46 -10.96
C GLY A 140 13.63 -4.83 -9.53
N ILE A 141 14.49 -5.62 -8.87
CA ILE A 141 14.28 -6.08 -7.50
C ILE A 141 15.34 -5.46 -6.59
N VAL A 142 14.90 -4.86 -5.51
CA VAL A 142 15.75 -4.55 -4.36
C VAL A 142 15.50 -5.65 -3.33
N LYS A 143 16.55 -6.42 -3.00
CA LYS A 143 16.41 -7.48 -2.00
C LYS A 143 16.33 -6.88 -0.61
N GLY A 144 15.13 -6.81 -0.07
CA GLY A 144 14.82 -6.38 1.27
C GLY A 144 14.17 -7.48 2.08
N VAL A 145 14.28 -7.41 3.38
CA VAL A 145 13.43 -8.18 4.27
C VAL A 145 12.12 -7.41 4.32
N THR A 146 11.04 -7.98 3.76
CA THR A 146 9.70 -7.44 4.01
C THR A 146 9.55 -7.27 5.51
N SER A 147 9.49 -6.03 5.97
CA SER A 147 9.46 -5.69 7.39
C SER A 147 8.10 -6.00 8.02
N PHE A 148 7.62 -7.23 7.82
CA PHE A 148 6.46 -7.78 8.49
C PHE A 148 6.87 -8.48 9.79
N SER A 149 7.79 -7.93 10.52
CA SER A 149 8.02 -8.37 11.89
C SER A 149 7.18 -7.49 12.82
N GLY A 150 5.98 -7.91 13.01
CA GLY A 150 5.15 -7.57 14.15
C GLY A 150 5.10 -6.09 14.56
N MET A 151 3.89 -5.60 14.58
CA MET A 151 3.41 -4.47 15.37
C MET A 151 4.22 -3.16 15.32
N TRP A 152 3.80 -2.24 14.45
CA TRP A 152 3.79 -0.78 14.67
C TRP A 152 5.13 -0.05 14.74
N VAL A 153 6.27 -0.71 14.66
CA VAL A 153 7.58 -0.06 14.79
C VAL A 153 8.31 -0.07 13.45
N TYR A 154 8.58 1.12 12.91
CA TYR A 154 9.52 1.27 11.81
C TYR A 154 10.89 0.78 12.27
N LYS A 155 11.37 -0.29 11.65
CA LYS A 155 12.73 -0.78 11.85
C LYS A 155 13.62 -0.16 10.78
N ASP A 156 14.60 0.62 11.20
CA ASP A 156 15.58 1.18 10.28
C ASP A 156 16.56 0.09 9.81
N ASP A 157 16.22 -0.53 8.70
CA ASP A 157 16.97 -1.59 8.03
C ASP A 157 17.69 -1.10 6.77
N HIS A 158 17.79 0.21 6.61
CA HIS A 158 18.35 0.91 5.44
C HIS A 158 17.56 0.71 4.13
N THR A 159 16.35 0.19 4.16
CA THR A 159 15.53 0.01 2.94
C THR A 159 15.28 1.34 2.24
N ASP A 160 15.09 2.43 2.98
CA ASP A 160 14.93 3.78 2.44
C ASP A 160 16.07 4.14 1.49
N VAL A 161 17.31 4.05 1.94
CA VAL A 161 18.47 4.43 1.14
C VAL A 161 18.86 3.39 0.09
N ARG A 162 18.55 2.10 0.30
CA ARG A 162 18.70 1.07 -0.73
C ARG A 162 17.78 1.36 -1.92
N ILE A 163 16.53 1.73 -1.67
CA ILE A 163 15.61 2.14 -2.73
C ILE A 163 16.10 3.41 -3.44
N LEU A 164 16.65 4.40 -2.70
CA LEU A 164 17.25 5.59 -3.32
C LEU A 164 18.37 5.22 -4.29
N GLY A 165 19.27 4.30 -3.90
CA GLY A 165 20.33 3.79 -4.78
C GLY A 165 19.78 3.12 -6.04
N ALA A 166 18.73 2.31 -5.91
CA ALA A 166 18.07 1.67 -7.05
C ALA A 166 17.38 2.70 -7.98
N VAL A 167 16.73 3.74 -7.42
CA VAL A 167 16.12 4.83 -8.19
C VAL A 167 17.19 5.60 -8.98
N ALA A 168 18.33 5.93 -8.37
CA ALA A 168 19.43 6.61 -9.06
C ALA A 168 19.97 5.78 -10.23
N LYS A 169 20.05 4.45 -10.07
CA LYS A 169 20.46 3.56 -11.17
C LYS A 169 19.43 3.46 -12.26
N ALA A 170 18.13 3.36 -11.88
CA ALA A 170 17.03 3.22 -12.83
C ALA A 170 16.77 4.48 -13.63
N LEU A 171 16.91 5.66 -13.00
CA LEU A 171 16.59 6.94 -13.61
C LEU A 171 17.59 8.04 -13.17
N PRO A 172 18.83 8.00 -13.65
CA PRO A 172 19.88 8.96 -13.26
C PRO A 172 19.55 10.41 -13.65
N ALA A 173 18.59 10.63 -14.53
CA ALA A 173 18.10 11.95 -14.86
C ALA A 173 17.33 12.62 -13.71
N VAL A 174 16.73 11.85 -12.80
CA VAL A 174 16.05 12.38 -11.60
C VAL A 174 17.08 12.76 -10.55
N VAL A 175 17.89 11.79 -10.14
CA VAL A 175 18.94 11.97 -9.12
C VAL A 175 20.12 11.06 -9.44
N THR A 176 21.32 11.53 -9.13
CA THR A 176 22.56 10.76 -9.26
C THR A 176 22.92 10.10 -7.92
N LEU A 177 23.74 9.05 -7.97
CA LEU A 177 24.27 8.42 -6.75
C LEU A 177 25.03 9.44 -5.90
N ALA A 178 25.85 10.29 -6.49
CA ALA A 178 26.62 11.31 -5.78
C ALA A 178 25.74 12.26 -4.98
N SER A 179 24.59 12.66 -5.55
CA SER A 179 23.62 13.53 -4.85
C SER A 179 22.93 12.84 -3.70
N ILE A 180 22.64 11.53 -3.86
CA ILE A 180 22.06 10.69 -2.77
C ILE A 180 23.09 10.53 -1.64
N GLU A 181 24.33 10.20 -1.96
CA GLU A 181 25.39 10.06 -0.96
C GLU A 181 25.62 11.38 -0.20
N LYS A 182 25.64 12.51 -0.93
CA LYS A 182 25.71 13.83 -0.31
C LYS A 182 24.55 14.09 0.64
N PHE A 183 23.31 13.81 0.21
CA PHE A 183 22.12 13.92 1.04
C PHE A 183 22.23 13.06 2.31
N ILE A 184 22.64 11.79 2.17
CA ILE A 184 22.78 10.87 3.30
C ILE A 184 23.84 11.37 4.29
N ASN A 185 25.01 11.78 3.80
CA ASN A 185 26.10 12.21 4.65
C ASN A 185 25.81 13.54 5.37
N GLU A 186 25.19 14.50 4.70
CA GLU A 186 24.90 15.81 5.27
C GLU A 186 23.65 15.82 6.18
N LYS A 187 22.58 15.12 5.79
CA LYS A 187 21.29 15.17 6.48
C LYS A 187 21.04 14.00 7.41
N LEU A 188 21.39 12.79 7.01
CA LEU A 188 21.19 11.60 7.84
C LEU A 188 22.40 11.32 8.73
N LYS A 189 23.59 11.83 8.36
CA LYS A 189 24.85 11.67 9.08
C LYS A 189 25.17 10.21 9.43
N ASN A 190 24.86 9.30 8.50
CA ASN A 190 25.00 7.85 8.69
C ASN A 190 25.82 7.23 7.54
N PRO A 191 27.12 6.97 7.71
CA PRO A 191 27.97 6.39 6.67
C PRO A 191 27.52 5.00 6.22
N LEU A 192 26.95 4.20 7.12
CA LEU A 192 26.47 2.86 6.79
C LEU A 192 25.29 2.93 5.81
N LYS A 193 24.44 3.94 5.94
CA LYS A 193 23.37 4.19 4.98
C LYS A 193 23.91 4.59 3.60
N ALA A 194 24.96 5.42 3.55
CA ALA A 194 25.60 5.77 2.29
C ALA A 194 26.19 4.52 1.61
N THR A 195 26.89 3.67 2.36
CA THR A 195 27.39 2.38 1.86
C THR A 195 26.25 1.48 1.35
N SER A 196 25.11 1.45 2.03
CA SER A 196 23.96 0.65 1.62
C SER A 196 23.35 1.15 0.32
N ALA A 197 23.23 2.47 0.13
CA ALA A 197 22.77 3.08 -1.12
C ALA A 197 23.74 2.78 -2.28
N HIS A 198 25.04 2.96 -2.06
CA HIS A 198 26.09 2.67 -3.02
C HIS A 198 26.06 1.20 -3.47
N THR A 199 26.07 0.29 -2.51
CA THR A 199 26.04 -1.16 -2.79
C THR A 199 24.81 -1.55 -3.60
N THR A 200 23.64 -0.95 -3.30
CA THR A 200 22.43 -1.23 -4.06
C THR A 200 22.53 -0.65 -5.46
N PHE A 201 23.03 0.57 -5.62
CA PHE A 201 23.27 1.18 -6.95
C PHE A 201 24.14 0.27 -7.83
N GLU A 202 25.24 -0.26 -7.30
CA GLU A 202 26.15 -1.12 -8.07
C GLU A 202 25.49 -2.47 -8.46
N ARG A 203 24.73 -3.05 -7.56
CA ARG A 203 24.15 -4.39 -7.73
C ARG A 203 22.77 -4.39 -8.39
N PHE A 204 22.11 -3.25 -8.44
CA PHE A 204 20.76 -3.17 -9.00
C PHE A 204 20.78 -3.45 -10.49
N THR A 205 19.95 -4.40 -10.88
CA THR A 205 19.68 -4.73 -12.29
C THR A 205 18.19 -4.81 -12.53
N SER A 206 17.78 -4.56 -13.76
CA SER A 206 16.40 -4.71 -14.18
C SER A 206 16.29 -5.57 -15.43
N MET A 207 15.24 -6.38 -15.50
CA MET A 207 14.88 -7.11 -16.71
C MET A 207 13.89 -6.30 -17.54
N ASN A 208 13.95 -6.45 -18.86
CA ASN A 208 12.94 -5.89 -19.74
C ASN A 208 11.73 -6.82 -19.78
N VAL A 209 10.55 -6.26 -19.50
CA VAL A 209 9.26 -6.95 -19.62
C VAL A 209 8.64 -6.54 -20.94
N LYS A 210 8.33 -7.52 -21.78
CA LYS A 210 7.73 -7.31 -23.11
C LYS A 210 6.22 -7.11 -22.99
N PRO A 211 5.59 -6.50 -24.00
CA PRO A 211 4.14 -6.43 -24.09
C PRO A 211 3.46 -7.80 -23.94
N GLY A 212 2.45 -7.88 -23.08
CA GLY A 212 1.70 -9.10 -22.85
C GLY A 212 2.31 -10.11 -21.88
N GLU A 213 3.53 -9.88 -21.36
CA GLU A 213 4.11 -10.70 -20.31
C GLU A 213 3.49 -10.37 -18.94
N GLY A 214 3.34 -11.38 -18.08
CA GLY A 214 2.79 -11.28 -16.73
C GLY A 214 1.52 -12.10 -16.54
N ASN A 215 0.80 -11.82 -15.44
CA ASN A 215 -0.46 -12.51 -15.12
C ASN A 215 -1.55 -12.14 -16.13
N ALA A 216 -2.19 -13.15 -16.70
CA ALA A 216 -3.26 -12.98 -17.69
C ALA A 216 -4.63 -12.68 -17.07
N GLU A 217 -4.80 -12.88 -15.76
CA GLU A 217 -6.03 -12.56 -15.06
C GLU A 217 -6.33 -11.06 -15.10
N GLU A 218 -7.59 -10.72 -15.34
CA GLU A 218 -8.01 -9.32 -15.26
C GLU A 218 -8.05 -8.86 -13.79
N PRO A 219 -7.61 -7.62 -13.51
CA PRO A 219 -7.71 -7.07 -12.17
C PRO A 219 -9.16 -7.02 -11.70
N PHE A 220 -9.37 -7.41 -10.44
CA PHE A 220 -10.69 -7.33 -9.85
C PHE A 220 -11.20 -5.87 -9.84
N SER A 221 -12.40 -5.66 -10.35
CA SER A 221 -13.05 -4.35 -10.35
C SER A 221 -14.46 -4.41 -9.78
N PHE A 222 -14.85 -3.36 -9.07
CA PHE A 222 -16.23 -3.18 -8.61
C PHE A 222 -17.05 -2.43 -9.66
N GLN A 223 -18.25 -2.91 -9.90
CA GLN A 223 -19.26 -2.09 -10.57
C GLN A 223 -20.05 -1.32 -9.50
N LEU A 224 -19.79 -0.03 -9.43
CA LEU A 224 -20.57 0.83 -8.54
C LEU A 224 -21.98 1.02 -9.09
N PRO A 225 -23.03 0.90 -8.26
CA PRO A 225 -24.37 1.30 -8.67
C PRO A 225 -24.37 2.78 -9.04
N LYS A 226 -25.07 3.14 -10.11
CA LYS A 226 -25.25 4.53 -10.47
C LYS A 226 -26.03 5.24 -9.35
N TRP A 227 -25.70 6.51 -9.08
CA TRP A 227 -26.33 7.30 -8.02
C TRP A 227 -27.87 7.33 -8.12
N ASN A 228 -28.44 7.29 -9.32
CA ASN A 228 -29.88 7.27 -9.56
C ASN A 228 -30.57 5.92 -9.26
N ASN A 229 -29.78 4.86 -9.04
CA ASN A 229 -30.27 3.54 -8.65
C ASN A 229 -30.21 3.32 -7.12
N MET A 230 -29.79 4.34 -6.37
CA MET A 230 -29.77 4.28 -4.92
C MET A 230 -31.17 4.38 -4.33
N ARG A 231 -31.46 3.58 -3.31
CA ARG A 231 -32.70 3.69 -2.56
C ARG A 231 -32.81 5.06 -1.89
N LYS A 232 -33.99 5.69 -2.00
CA LYS A 232 -34.29 6.90 -1.21
C LYS A 232 -34.08 6.64 0.29
N GLY A 233 -33.39 7.54 0.97
CA GLY A 233 -33.13 7.45 2.41
C GLY A 233 -31.94 6.59 2.82
N VAL A 234 -31.17 6.05 1.87
CA VAL A 234 -29.90 5.40 2.15
C VAL A 234 -28.79 6.40 1.79
N SER A 235 -28.12 6.94 2.79
CA SER A 235 -26.89 7.69 2.55
C SER A 235 -25.81 6.72 2.05
N VAL A 236 -25.32 6.93 0.85
CA VAL A 236 -24.13 6.32 0.26
C VAL A 236 -23.84 4.91 0.77
N ASN A 237 -24.44 3.87 0.23
CA ASN A 237 -24.26 2.49 0.73
C ASN A 237 -24.25 2.40 2.26
N GLY A 238 -25.05 3.25 2.89
CA GLY A 238 -24.98 3.49 4.29
C GLY A 238 -25.21 2.25 5.11
N GLN A 239 -24.57 2.21 6.23
CA GLN A 239 -25.00 1.34 7.30
C GLN A 239 -26.50 1.56 7.51
N PRO A 240 -27.35 0.54 7.41
CA PRO A 240 -28.70 0.66 7.90
C PRO A 240 -28.58 1.08 9.36
N GLN A 241 -29.20 2.17 9.71
CA GLN A 241 -29.26 2.57 11.12
C GLN A 241 -29.83 1.40 11.92
N GLY A 242 -29.21 1.10 13.06
CA GLY A 242 -29.65 0.05 13.95
C GLY A 242 -31.13 0.17 14.20
N GLY A 243 -31.92 -0.70 13.59
CA GLY A 243 -33.33 -0.83 13.83
C GLY A 243 -33.60 -1.90 14.90
N PRO A 244 -34.82 -2.01 15.36
CA PRO A 244 -35.21 -3.09 16.24
C PRO A 244 -34.85 -4.44 15.61
N TYR A 245 -34.14 -5.25 16.37
CA TYR A 245 -33.67 -6.55 15.97
C TYR A 245 -34.67 -7.63 16.38
N ALA A 246 -35.11 -8.42 15.45
CA ALA A 246 -35.84 -9.64 15.76
C ALA A 246 -34.82 -10.79 15.84
N ASP A 247 -34.76 -11.45 16.99
CA ASP A 247 -33.94 -12.63 17.15
C ASP A 247 -34.37 -13.70 16.13
N PRO A 248 -33.41 -14.26 15.33
CA PRO A 248 -33.74 -15.21 14.27
C PRO A 248 -34.38 -16.51 14.80
N VAL A 249 -34.16 -16.86 16.07
CA VAL A 249 -34.69 -18.08 16.70
C VAL A 249 -36.00 -17.81 17.43
N THR A 250 -36.00 -16.85 18.36
CA THR A 250 -37.17 -16.56 19.17
C THR A 250 -38.20 -15.65 18.50
N LYS A 251 -37.79 -14.92 17.45
CA LYS A 251 -38.59 -13.88 16.78
C LYS A 251 -38.97 -12.70 17.67
N GLU A 252 -38.45 -12.65 18.87
CA GLU A 252 -38.66 -11.52 19.77
C GLU A 252 -37.94 -10.28 19.25
N VAL A 253 -38.64 -9.14 19.26
CA VAL A 253 -38.08 -7.85 18.87
C VAL A 253 -37.53 -7.19 20.14
N GLY A 254 -36.23 -7.13 20.27
CA GLY A 254 -35.59 -6.52 21.43
C GLY A 254 -34.18 -6.07 21.14
N GLY A 255 -33.79 -4.93 21.74
CA GLY A 255 -32.43 -4.41 21.66
C GLY A 255 -32.03 -3.85 20.29
N PHE A 256 -30.84 -3.24 20.25
CA PHE A 256 -30.20 -2.80 19.01
C PHE A 256 -29.15 -3.83 18.61
N ARG A 257 -29.28 -4.35 17.41
CA ARG A 257 -28.21 -5.14 16.81
C ARG A 257 -27.05 -4.22 16.46
N PRO A 258 -25.81 -4.53 16.86
CA PRO A 258 -24.65 -3.87 16.28
C PRO A 258 -24.71 -4.08 14.78
N VAL A 259 -24.84 -3.01 14.02
CA VAL A 259 -25.00 -3.12 12.57
C VAL A 259 -23.62 -3.13 11.94
N ARG A 260 -23.26 -4.26 11.38
CA ARG A 260 -22.11 -4.39 10.50
C ARG A 260 -22.47 -3.82 9.13
N ASN A 261 -21.55 -3.05 8.53
CA ASN A 261 -21.71 -2.64 7.17
C ASN A 261 -21.48 -3.83 6.22
N ASP A 262 -22.56 -4.47 5.79
CA ASP A 262 -22.54 -5.64 4.92
C ASP A 262 -22.23 -5.31 3.45
N LYS A 263 -22.23 -4.02 3.09
CA LYS A 263 -21.91 -3.54 1.74
C LYS A 263 -20.42 -3.29 1.55
N PHE A 264 -19.69 -3.06 2.62
CA PHE A 264 -18.27 -2.80 2.60
C PHE A 264 -17.49 -4.07 2.88
N LYS A 265 -17.10 -4.76 1.83
CA LYS A 265 -16.24 -5.94 1.95
C LYS A 265 -14.78 -5.52 2.05
N LYS A 266 -14.08 -5.98 3.08
CA LYS A 266 -12.70 -5.58 3.36
C LYS A 266 -11.62 -6.59 2.93
N TYR A 267 -11.97 -7.56 2.14
CA TYR A 267 -11.05 -8.62 1.73
C TYR A 267 -9.87 -8.13 0.87
N SER A 268 -10.02 -7.02 0.15
CA SER A 268 -8.95 -6.45 -0.67
C SER A 268 -7.92 -5.67 0.14
N THR A 269 -8.28 -5.22 1.34
CA THR A 269 -7.41 -4.37 2.18
C THR A 269 -6.66 -5.13 3.26
N ARG A 270 -6.92 -6.42 3.37
CA ARG A 270 -6.42 -7.26 4.45
C ARG A 270 -5.14 -7.99 4.06
N THR A 271 -4.10 -7.85 4.86
CA THR A 271 -2.84 -8.62 4.74
C THR A 271 -2.81 -9.85 5.63
N MET A 272 -3.44 -9.74 6.80
CA MET A 272 -3.52 -10.81 7.79
C MET A 272 -4.98 -11.14 8.07
N ARG A 273 -5.25 -12.36 8.43
CA ARG A 273 -6.56 -12.79 8.88
C ARG A 273 -6.44 -13.54 10.21
N PRO A 274 -7.33 -13.32 11.16
CA PRO A 274 -7.37 -14.14 12.37
C PRO A 274 -7.86 -15.54 12.00
N VAL A 275 -7.21 -16.53 12.62
CA VAL A 275 -7.67 -17.92 12.65
C VAL A 275 -7.92 -18.26 14.11
N VAL A 276 -9.17 -18.57 14.45
CA VAL A 276 -9.52 -18.85 15.84
C VAL A 276 -9.31 -20.34 16.13
N ASN A 277 -8.49 -20.63 17.13
CA ASN A 277 -8.41 -21.98 17.67
C ASN A 277 -9.56 -22.23 18.65
N PHE A 278 -10.59 -22.94 18.19
CA PHE A 278 -11.78 -23.19 18.98
C PHE A 278 -11.54 -24.16 20.14
N GLU A 279 -10.47 -24.97 20.11
CA GLU A 279 -10.16 -25.90 21.21
C GLU A 279 -9.64 -25.16 22.43
N THR A 280 -8.82 -24.14 22.23
CA THR A 280 -8.20 -23.36 23.29
C THR A 280 -8.99 -22.11 23.67
N CYS A 281 -10.03 -21.75 22.92
CA CYS A 281 -10.83 -20.55 23.13
C CYS A 281 -11.56 -20.58 24.47
N THR A 282 -11.24 -19.61 25.35
CA THR A 282 -11.82 -19.49 26.71
C THR A 282 -13.14 -18.70 26.75
N LYS A 283 -13.64 -18.25 25.62
CA LYS A 283 -14.86 -17.42 25.49
C LYS A 283 -14.79 -16.10 26.29
N CYS A 284 -13.59 -15.53 26.41
CA CYS A 284 -13.34 -14.32 27.20
C CYS A 284 -13.89 -13.02 26.60
N THR A 285 -14.44 -13.05 25.38
CA THR A 285 -15.05 -11.92 24.66
C THR A 285 -14.11 -10.79 24.23
N LEU A 286 -12.85 -10.80 24.62
CA LEU A 286 -11.92 -9.70 24.39
C LEU A 286 -11.71 -9.39 22.89
N CYS A 287 -11.60 -10.41 22.03
CA CYS A 287 -11.49 -10.23 20.59
C CYS A 287 -12.72 -9.53 19.98
N TRP A 288 -13.91 -9.86 20.47
CA TRP A 288 -15.17 -9.27 20.05
C TRP A 288 -15.31 -7.82 20.53
N LEU A 289 -15.02 -7.55 21.80
CA LEU A 289 -15.13 -6.22 22.42
C LEU A 289 -14.15 -5.21 21.82
N ASN A 290 -12.94 -5.65 21.48
CA ASN A 290 -11.89 -4.76 20.97
C ASN A 290 -11.83 -4.67 19.44
N CYS A 291 -12.71 -5.39 18.74
CA CYS A 291 -12.70 -5.35 17.27
C CYS A 291 -13.25 -4.01 16.74
N PRO A 292 -12.42 -3.17 16.07
CA PRO A 292 -12.86 -1.87 15.59
C PRO A 292 -13.90 -1.95 14.47
N ASP A 293 -13.98 -3.11 13.81
CA ASP A 293 -14.91 -3.35 12.69
C ASP A 293 -16.09 -4.25 13.04
N ALA A 294 -16.26 -4.60 14.32
CA ALA A 294 -17.30 -5.54 14.77
C ALA A 294 -17.32 -6.83 13.94
N SER A 295 -16.14 -7.37 13.62
CA SER A 295 -15.98 -8.46 12.65
C SER A 295 -16.11 -9.86 13.24
N PHE A 296 -16.43 -10.00 14.54
CA PHE A 296 -16.62 -11.31 15.15
C PHE A 296 -18.10 -11.65 15.28
N ASP A 297 -18.47 -12.83 14.82
CA ASP A 297 -19.78 -13.42 15.02
C ASP A 297 -19.72 -14.39 16.20
N VAL A 298 -20.80 -14.46 16.98
CA VAL A 298 -20.93 -15.42 18.08
C VAL A 298 -21.41 -16.74 17.51
N THR A 299 -20.67 -17.80 17.78
CA THR A 299 -21.03 -19.16 17.37
C THR A 299 -22.12 -19.72 18.28
N PRO A 300 -22.87 -20.76 17.87
CA PRO A 300 -23.93 -21.35 18.71
C PRO A 300 -23.48 -21.87 20.10
N ASP A 301 -22.20 -22.26 20.19
CA ASP A 301 -21.59 -22.69 21.44
C ASP A 301 -20.96 -21.54 22.26
N GLY A 302 -21.21 -20.30 21.86
CA GLY A 302 -20.78 -19.09 22.57
C GLY A 302 -19.31 -18.72 22.39
N LYS A 303 -18.65 -19.25 21.38
CA LYS A 303 -17.31 -18.81 20.93
C LYS A 303 -17.43 -17.68 19.90
N TYR A 304 -16.31 -17.20 19.43
CA TYR A 304 -16.26 -16.06 18.52
C TYR A 304 -15.49 -16.45 17.26
N ASP A 305 -16.13 -16.31 16.11
CA ASP A 305 -15.50 -16.54 14.81
C ASP A 305 -15.37 -15.27 14.00
N ALA A 306 -14.29 -15.14 13.25
CA ALA A 306 -14.02 -13.93 12.49
C ALA A 306 -14.76 -13.92 11.14
N ASN A 307 -15.62 -12.92 10.96
CA ASN A 307 -16.21 -12.65 9.67
C ASN A 307 -15.18 -11.95 8.76
N LEU A 308 -14.59 -12.71 7.86
CA LEU A 308 -13.52 -12.24 7.01
C LEU A 308 -13.96 -11.22 5.94
N GLU A 309 -15.25 -11.08 5.67
CA GLU A 309 -15.74 -10.02 4.78
C GLU A 309 -15.70 -8.63 5.43
N ALA A 310 -15.83 -8.56 6.76
CA ALA A 310 -15.81 -7.32 7.52
C ALA A 310 -14.43 -7.03 8.15
N CYS A 311 -13.59 -8.01 8.33
CA CYS A 311 -12.31 -7.91 9.00
C CYS A 311 -11.29 -7.10 8.18
N CYS A 312 -10.64 -6.11 8.79
CA CYS A 312 -9.55 -5.34 8.17
C CYS A 312 -8.14 -5.92 8.43
N GLY A 313 -8.01 -6.98 9.22
CA GLY A 313 -6.72 -7.59 9.51
C GLY A 313 -5.81 -6.76 10.41
N CYS A 314 -6.37 -6.02 11.38
CA CYS A 314 -5.59 -5.10 12.23
C CYS A 314 -4.75 -5.79 13.33
N GLY A 315 -4.95 -7.09 13.60
CA GLY A 315 -4.19 -7.84 14.60
C GLY A 315 -4.60 -7.59 16.07
N ILE A 316 -5.53 -6.68 16.36
CA ILE A 316 -5.93 -6.37 17.75
C ILE A 316 -6.46 -7.60 18.46
N CYS A 317 -7.25 -8.44 17.80
CA CYS A 317 -7.81 -9.65 18.41
C CYS A 317 -6.75 -10.63 18.90
N GLU A 318 -5.64 -10.75 18.19
CA GLU A 318 -4.48 -11.53 18.61
C GLU A 318 -3.78 -10.89 19.81
N ALA A 319 -3.55 -9.58 19.75
CA ALA A 319 -2.87 -8.84 20.81
C ALA A 319 -3.61 -8.84 22.16
N VAL A 320 -4.96 -8.90 22.13
CA VAL A 320 -5.76 -8.93 23.38
C VAL A 320 -6.16 -10.34 23.81
N CYS A 321 -5.82 -11.36 23.04
CA CYS A 321 -6.15 -12.75 23.40
C CYS A 321 -5.32 -13.19 24.61
N PRO A 322 -5.93 -13.68 25.69
CA PRO A 322 -5.19 -14.14 26.87
C PRO A 322 -4.61 -15.54 26.69
N VAL A 323 -4.96 -16.22 25.59
CA VAL A 323 -4.47 -17.56 25.29
C VAL A 323 -3.23 -17.42 24.40
N PRO A 324 -2.08 -17.94 24.82
CA PRO A 324 -0.88 -17.92 23.97
C PRO A 324 -1.10 -18.77 22.70
N ASN A 325 -0.56 -18.29 21.59
CA ASN A 325 -0.59 -18.97 20.29
C ASN A 325 0.31 -20.20 20.29
#